data_491ec4de07c2fb5e694f5b0a5e2ae708
#
_entry.id   491ec4de07c2fb5e694f5b0a5e2ae708
#
_cell.length_a   1.000
_cell.length_b   1.000
_cell.length_c   1.000
_cell.angle_alpha   90.00
_cell.angle_beta   90.00
_cell.angle_gamma   90.00
#
_symmetry.space_group_name_H-M   'P 1'
#
loop_
_entity.id
_entity.type
_entity.pdbx_description
1 polymer ?
#
loop_
_entity_poly.entity_id
_entity_poly.type
_entity_poly.pdbx_seq_one_letter_code
_entity_poly.pdbx_strand_id
1 'polypeptide(L)'
;PIPEVADLSEEISEQVLALNDLGAKPGPNRVVASIYKHIALWPGYLSLSWVQLAAMHADGSLLRQIEDTRQKARLHAAYLASDLGPLPAGLVADQVRSAVFEFTDTVIARMIPIGQMLRQSLDKRI
;
A
#
# COMPACT_ATOMS: atom_id res chain seq x y z
N PRO A 1 -21.05 -3.17 0.79
CA PRO A 1 -19.96 -4.16 0.82
C PRO A 1 -18.87 -3.78 -0.18
N ILE A 2 -17.63 -4.07 0.16
CA ILE A 2 -16.50 -3.90 -0.78
C ILE A 2 -16.60 -5.02 -1.80
N PRO A 3 -16.56 -4.74 -3.11
CA PRO A 3 -16.59 -5.80 -4.12
C PRO A 3 -15.32 -6.65 -4.06
N GLU A 4 -15.43 -7.92 -4.38
CA GLU A 4 -14.24 -8.71 -4.69
C GLU A 4 -13.79 -8.46 -6.12
N VAL A 5 -12.50 -8.66 -6.41
CA VAL A 5 -11.96 -8.41 -7.76
C VAL A 5 -12.67 -9.27 -8.81
N ALA A 6 -13.06 -10.48 -8.42
CA ALA A 6 -13.80 -11.41 -9.29
C ALA A 6 -15.23 -10.94 -9.63
N ASP A 7 -15.79 -10.01 -8.87
CA ASP A 7 -17.13 -9.47 -9.09
C ASP A 7 -17.12 -8.21 -9.97
N LEU A 8 -15.94 -7.70 -10.32
CA LEU A 8 -15.77 -6.53 -11.17
C LEU A 8 -15.77 -6.94 -12.66
N SER A 9 -16.11 -5.98 -13.53
CA SER A 9 -15.90 -6.18 -14.97
C SER A 9 -14.41 -6.39 -15.26
N GLU A 10 -14.10 -7.07 -16.37
CA GLU A 10 -12.73 -7.35 -16.78
C GLU A 10 -11.88 -6.06 -16.83
N GLU A 11 -12.40 -5.02 -17.48
CA GLU A 11 -11.72 -3.73 -17.58
C GLU A 11 -11.41 -3.08 -16.22
N ILE A 12 -12.37 -3.08 -15.30
CA ILE A 12 -12.20 -2.51 -13.96
C ILE A 12 -11.24 -3.37 -13.12
N SER A 13 -11.33 -4.68 -13.22
CA SER A 13 -10.42 -5.58 -12.50
C SER A 13 -8.97 -5.42 -12.96
N GLU A 14 -8.73 -5.28 -14.26
CA GLU A 14 -7.40 -4.98 -14.81
C GLU A 14 -6.84 -3.66 -14.27
N GLN A 15 -7.64 -2.59 -14.24
CA GLN A 15 -7.22 -1.31 -13.68
C GLN A 15 -6.91 -1.40 -12.18
N VAL A 16 -7.72 -2.11 -11.40
CA VAL A 16 -7.50 -2.35 -9.97
C VAL A 16 -6.18 -3.09 -9.75
N LEU A 17 -5.94 -4.14 -10.53
CA LEU A 17 -4.71 -4.93 -10.43
C LEU A 17 -3.49 -4.12 -10.84
N ALA A 18 -3.59 -3.35 -11.92
CA ALA A 18 -2.51 -2.48 -12.38
C ALA A 18 -2.15 -1.42 -11.32
N LEU A 19 -3.15 -0.76 -10.71
CA LEU A 19 -2.93 0.18 -9.59
C LEU A 19 -2.28 -0.50 -8.40
N ASN A 20 -2.73 -1.70 -8.06
CA ASN A 20 -2.19 -2.45 -6.94
C ASN A 20 -0.71 -2.81 -7.14
N ASP A 21 -0.26 -2.96 -8.38
CA ASP A 21 1.13 -3.30 -8.67
C ASP A 21 2.08 -2.12 -8.61
N LEU A 22 1.57 -0.88 -8.67
CA LEU A 22 2.42 0.31 -8.56
C LEU A 22 3.14 0.37 -7.21
N GLY A 23 4.47 0.40 -7.25
CA GLY A 23 5.32 0.39 -6.08
C GLY A 23 5.36 -0.93 -5.30
N ALA A 24 4.69 -1.98 -5.80
CA ALA A 24 4.76 -3.31 -5.20
C ALA A 24 6.08 -4.00 -5.50
N LYS A 25 6.54 -4.83 -4.56
CA LYS A 25 7.63 -5.77 -4.83
C LYS A 25 7.05 -6.99 -5.54
N PRO A 26 7.73 -7.52 -6.57
CA PRO A 26 7.35 -8.78 -7.16
C PRO A 26 7.32 -9.90 -6.11
N GLY A 27 6.30 -10.72 -6.12
CA GLY A 27 6.17 -11.85 -5.19
C GLY A 27 5.09 -12.82 -5.63
N PRO A 28 5.10 -14.05 -5.10
CA PRO A 28 4.15 -15.08 -5.49
C PRO A 28 2.72 -14.79 -4.99
N ASN A 29 2.58 -14.01 -3.94
CA ASN A 29 1.29 -13.70 -3.33
C ASN A 29 0.90 -12.26 -3.61
N ARG A 30 -0.03 -12.09 -4.55
CA ARG A 30 -0.60 -10.78 -4.88
C ARG A 30 -1.77 -10.48 -3.95
N VAL A 31 -1.51 -9.67 -2.92
CA VAL A 31 -2.59 -9.15 -2.08
C VAL A 31 -3.09 -7.85 -2.67
N VAL A 32 -4.38 -7.78 -2.97
CA VAL A 32 -5.02 -6.55 -3.46
C VAL A 32 -5.50 -5.72 -2.27
N ALA A 33 -4.96 -4.51 -2.14
CA ALA A 33 -5.35 -3.60 -1.08
C ALA A 33 -6.82 -3.17 -1.23
N SER A 34 -7.56 -3.19 -0.12
CA SER A 34 -9.00 -2.89 -0.10
C SER A 34 -9.35 -1.50 -0.62
N ILE A 35 -8.43 -0.53 -0.51
CA ILE A 35 -8.63 0.82 -1.04
C ILE A 35 -8.90 0.81 -2.55
N TYR A 36 -8.18 -0.02 -3.32
CA TYR A 36 -8.40 -0.10 -4.77
C TYR A 36 -9.74 -0.74 -5.12
N LYS A 37 -10.15 -1.73 -4.34
CA LYS A 37 -11.49 -2.34 -4.48
C LYS A 37 -12.60 -1.33 -4.16
N HIS A 38 -12.38 -0.44 -3.19
CA HIS A 38 -13.30 0.64 -2.89
C HIS A 38 -13.43 1.65 -4.03
N ILE A 39 -12.31 2.16 -4.56
CA ILE A 39 -12.35 3.14 -5.65
C ILE A 39 -12.87 2.54 -6.96
N ALA A 40 -12.87 1.23 -7.13
CA ALA A 40 -13.49 0.55 -8.26
C ALA A 40 -15.01 0.84 -8.38
N LEU A 41 -15.67 1.23 -7.29
CA LEU A 41 -17.06 1.70 -7.30
C LEU A 41 -17.26 3.03 -8.06
N TRP A 42 -16.17 3.75 -8.33
CA TRP A 42 -16.16 5.01 -9.10
C TRP A 42 -15.13 4.94 -10.23
N PRO A 43 -15.48 4.34 -11.39
CA PRO A 43 -14.52 4.10 -12.48
C PRO A 43 -13.76 5.34 -12.94
N GLY A 44 -14.41 6.50 -12.97
CA GLY A 44 -13.75 7.76 -13.33
C GLY A 44 -12.66 8.17 -12.32
N TYR A 45 -12.88 7.93 -11.04
CA TYR A 45 -11.88 8.19 -10.02
C TYR A 45 -10.75 7.15 -10.04
N LEU A 46 -11.08 5.89 -10.33
CA LEU A 46 -10.09 4.83 -10.54
C LEU A 46 -9.13 5.18 -11.68
N SER A 47 -9.65 5.62 -12.82
CA SER A 47 -8.84 6.04 -13.98
C SER A 47 -7.97 7.26 -13.69
N LEU A 48 -8.51 8.26 -12.98
CA LEU A 48 -7.74 9.42 -12.52
C LEU A 48 -6.61 9.03 -11.57
N SER A 49 -6.89 8.12 -10.64
CA SER A 49 -5.89 7.57 -9.71
C SER A 49 -4.77 6.86 -10.45
N TRP A 50 -5.11 6.10 -11.50
CA TRP A 50 -4.12 5.47 -12.37
C TRP A 50 -3.21 6.49 -13.03
N VAL A 51 -3.75 7.51 -13.69
CA VAL A 51 -2.96 8.52 -14.38
C VAL A 51 -1.98 9.21 -13.43
N GLN A 52 -2.44 9.57 -12.25
CA GLN A 52 -1.62 10.26 -11.25
C GLN A 52 -0.52 9.35 -10.68
N LEU A 53 -0.88 8.15 -10.23
CA LEU A 53 0.06 7.23 -9.59
C LEU A 53 1.05 6.62 -10.59
N ALA A 54 0.62 6.34 -11.82
CA ALA A 54 1.50 5.82 -12.87
C ALA A 54 2.56 6.85 -13.27
N ALA A 55 2.20 8.12 -13.36
CA ALA A 55 3.17 9.20 -13.63
C ALA A 55 4.23 9.28 -12.51
N MET A 56 3.81 9.23 -11.24
CA MET A 56 4.72 9.24 -10.10
C MET A 56 5.56 7.97 -9.96
N HIS A 57 5.04 6.84 -10.41
CA HIS A 57 5.83 5.61 -10.49
C HIS A 57 6.89 5.73 -11.59
N ALA A 58 6.53 6.27 -12.76
CA ALA A 58 7.43 6.43 -13.89
C ALA A 58 8.58 7.40 -13.61
N ASP A 59 8.35 8.48 -12.87
CA ASP A 59 9.39 9.45 -12.49
C ASP A 59 10.15 9.06 -11.22
N GLY A 60 9.80 7.95 -10.59
CA GLY A 60 10.41 7.41 -9.38
C GLY A 60 10.00 8.13 -8.09
N SER A 61 9.15 9.14 -8.13
CA SER A 61 8.74 9.89 -6.92
C SER A 61 7.90 9.04 -5.97
N LEU A 62 7.07 8.14 -6.51
CA LEU A 62 6.30 7.20 -5.70
C LEU A 62 7.21 6.27 -4.88
N LEU A 63 8.23 5.69 -5.52
CA LEU A 63 9.17 4.79 -4.85
C LEU A 63 9.98 5.53 -3.77
N ARG A 64 10.39 6.76 -4.04
CA ARG A 64 11.07 7.60 -3.04
C ARG A 64 10.19 7.88 -1.82
N GLN A 65 8.91 8.19 -2.01
CA GLN A 65 7.98 8.40 -0.91
C GLN A 65 7.72 7.14 -0.09
N ILE A 66 7.63 5.98 -0.74
CA ILE A 66 7.50 4.69 -0.07
C ILE A 66 8.74 4.41 0.80
N GLU A 67 9.93 4.63 0.27
CA GLU A 67 11.17 4.41 1.02
C GLU A 67 11.33 5.41 2.18
N ASP A 68 11.01 6.68 1.98
CA ASP A 68 10.99 7.67 3.05
C ASP A 68 10.02 7.28 4.17
N THR A 69 8.85 6.77 3.82
CA THR A 69 7.87 6.25 4.79
C THR A 69 8.44 5.08 5.59
N ARG A 70 9.12 4.13 4.93
CA ARG A 70 9.79 3.01 5.61
C ARG A 70 10.85 3.48 6.60
N GLN A 71 11.71 4.40 6.18
CA GLN A 71 12.78 4.93 7.02
C GLN A 71 12.22 5.65 8.25
N LYS A 72 11.23 6.50 8.07
CA LYS A 72 10.54 7.18 9.18
C LYS A 72 9.88 6.18 10.14
N ALA A 73 9.20 5.18 9.61
CA ALA A 73 8.58 4.14 10.43
C ALA A 73 9.63 3.37 11.26
N ARG A 74 10.76 3.01 10.67
CA ARG A 74 11.86 2.33 11.37
C ARG A 74 12.47 3.20 12.47
N LEU A 75 12.67 4.49 12.22
CA LEU A 75 13.17 5.42 13.25
C LEU A 75 12.21 5.53 14.42
N HIS A 76 10.91 5.69 14.18
CA HIS A 76 9.92 5.75 15.24
C HIS A 76 9.78 4.42 15.97
N ALA A 77 9.83 3.29 15.27
CA ALA A 77 9.79 1.97 15.87
C ALA A 77 11.01 1.73 16.78
N ALA A 78 12.20 2.13 16.35
CA ALA A 78 13.42 2.01 17.17
C ALA A 78 13.32 2.85 18.45
N TYR A 79 12.76 4.06 18.36
CA TYR A 79 12.52 4.91 19.53
C TYR A 79 11.52 4.26 20.51
N LEU A 80 10.39 3.76 20.01
CA LEU A 80 9.39 3.09 20.84
C LEU A 80 9.90 1.76 21.41
N ALA A 81 10.76 1.05 20.71
CA ALA A 81 11.31 -0.23 21.15
C ALA A 81 12.16 -0.11 22.43
N SER A 82 12.72 1.08 22.70
CA SER A 82 13.47 1.34 23.94
C SER A 82 12.60 1.19 25.20
N ASP A 83 11.30 1.43 25.07
CA ASP A 83 10.33 1.37 26.17
C ASP A 83 9.63 0.01 26.30
N LEU A 84 9.84 -0.87 25.30
CA LEU A 84 9.28 -2.21 25.29
C LEU A 84 10.27 -3.18 25.94
N GLY A 85 9.76 -4.05 26.81
CA GLY A 85 10.53 -5.14 27.38
C GLY A 85 11.00 -6.15 26.32
N PRO A 86 11.78 -7.17 26.74
CA PRO A 86 12.29 -8.18 25.80
C PRO A 86 11.15 -8.87 25.07
N LEU A 87 11.32 -9.04 23.75
CA LEU A 87 10.34 -9.71 22.92
C LEU A 87 10.33 -11.22 23.19
N PRO A 88 9.16 -11.90 23.09
CA PRO A 88 9.11 -13.35 23.15
C PRO A 88 10.05 -14.00 22.14
N ALA A 89 10.65 -15.11 22.53
CA ALA A 89 11.52 -15.91 21.68
C ALA A 89 10.84 -17.24 21.30
N GLY A 90 11.29 -17.86 20.23
CA GLY A 90 10.84 -19.16 19.74
C GLY A 90 10.30 -19.12 18.32
N LEU A 91 10.11 -20.30 17.72
CA LEU A 91 9.74 -20.46 16.30
C LEU A 91 8.43 -19.73 15.95
N VAL A 92 7.41 -19.81 16.79
CA VAL A 92 6.12 -19.15 16.55
C VAL A 92 6.28 -17.62 16.61
N ALA A 93 7.03 -17.10 17.57
CA ALA A 93 7.32 -15.68 17.69
C ALA A 93 8.11 -15.16 16.47
N ASP A 94 9.04 -15.95 15.94
CA ASP A 94 9.81 -15.62 14.75
C ASP A 94 8.93 -15.61 13.48
N GLN A 95 8.01 -16.55 13.35
CA GLN A 95 7.04 -16.59 12.26
C GLN A 95 6.10 -15.37 12.28
N VAL A 96 5.58 -15.03 13.45
CA VAL A 96 4.72 -13.83 13.62
C VAL A 96 5.50 -12.58 13.29
N ARG A 97 6.73 -12.44 13.79
CA ARG A 97 7.60 -11.30 13.53
C ARG A 97 7.89 -11.13 12.02
N SER A 98 8.20 -12.25 11.35
CA SER A 98 8.46 -12.25 9.90
C SER A 98 7.22 -11.80 9.11
N ALA A 99 6.04 -12.35 9.42
CA ALA A 99 4.79 -12.00 8.77
C ALA A 99 4.40 -10.53 8.99
N VAL A 100 4.53 -10.03 10.23
CA VAL A 100 4.27 -8.62 10.56
C VAL A 100 5.25 -7.70 9.84
N PHE A 101 6.54 -8.05 9.83
CA PHE A 101 7.56 -7.27 9.14
C PHE A 101 7.29 -7.21 7.64
N GLU A 102 7.01 -8.35 7.01
CA GLU A 102 6.67 -8.40 5.58
C GLU A 102 5.45 -7.52 5.27
N PHE A 103 4.39 -7.64 6.05
CA PHE A 103 3.18 -6.85 5.85
C PHE A 103 3.42 -5.35 6.03
N THR A 104 4.13 -4.94 7.07
CA THR A 104 4.40 -3.53 7.37
C THR A 104 5.37 -2.90 6.36
N ASP A 105 6.41 -3.62 5.98
CA ASP A 105 7.46 -3.11 5.08
C ASP A 105 7.02 -3.06 3.62
N THR A 106 6.10 -3.94 3.21
CA THR A 106 5.65 -4.02 1.82
C THR A 106 4.29 -3.36 1.59
N VAL A 107 3.29 -3.75 2.36
CA VAL A 107 1.90 -3.29 2.14
C VAL A 107 1.66 -1.95 2.79
N ILE A 108 1.89 -1.82 4.08
CA ILE A 108 1.58 -0.59 4.84
C ILE A 108 2.43 0.58 4.37
N ALA A 109 3.74 0.38 4.23
CA ALA A 109 4.66 1.43 3.80
C ALA A 109 4.29 2.01 2.43
N ARG A 110 3.69 1.22 1.55
CA ARG A 110 3.18 1.63 0.25
C ARG A 110 1.83 2.33 0.36
N MET A 111 0.93 1.80 1.18
CA MET A 111 -0.43 2.32 1.29
C MET A 111 -0.52 3.69 1.95
N ILE A 112 0.40 4.03 2.84
CA ILE A 112 0.43 5.34 3.52
C ILE A 112 0.60 6.49 2.52
N PRO A 113 1.67 6.56 1.72
CA PRO A 113 1.85 7.65 0.75
C PRO A 113 0.78 7.63 -0.35
N ILE A 114 0.38 6.46 -0.84
CA ILE A 114 -0.67 6.34 -1.86
C ILE A 114 -2.01 6.86 -1.31
N GLY A 115 -2.42 6.42 -0.13
CA GLY A 115 -3.65 6.88 0.51
C GLY A 115 -3.67 8.39 0.78
N GLN A 116 -2.54 8.94 1.19
CA GLN A 116 -2.39 10.38 1.40
C GLN A 116 -2.54 11.17 0.09
N MET A 117 -1.95 10.68 -0.99
CA MET A 117 -2.07 11.31 -2.30
C MET A 117 -3.49 11.26 -2.86
N LEU A 118 -4.14 10.10 -2.76
CA LEU A 118 -5.54 9.95 -3.17
C LEU A 118 -6.44 10.91 -2.39
N ARG A 119 -6.22 11.04 -1.08
CA ARG A 119 -6.92 12.04 -0.26
C ARG A 119 -6.68 13.46 -0.72
N GLN A 120 -5.43 13.84 -0.94
CA GLN A 120 -5.09 15.19 -1.40
C GLN A 120 -5.69 15.53 -2.76
N SER A 121 -5.84 14.56 -3.65
CA SER A 121 -6.49 14.77 -4.95
C SER A 121 -7.99 15.06 -4.82
N LEU A 122 -8.63 14.55 -3.76
CA LEU A 122 -10.03 14.85 -3.44
C LEU A 122 -10.20 16.23 -2.78
N ASP A 123 -9.24 16.62 -1.93
CA ASP A 123 -9.28 17.89 -1.21
C ASP A 123 -9.02 19.11 -2.11
N LYS A 124 -8.38 18.92 -3.24
CA LYS A 124 -8.13 19.97 -4.25
C LYS A 124 -9.34 20.28 -5.15
N ARG A 125 -10.54 20.04 -4.67
CA ARG A 125 -11.74 20.48 -5.36
C ARG A 125 -11.77 22.01 -5.39
N ILE A 126 -11.73 22.45 -6.58
CA ILE A 126 -12.01 23.83 -6.95
C ILE A 126 -13.44 24.18 -6.56
#